data_335ae61b6fe23542df112a038c29c587
#
_entry.id   335ae61b6fe23542df112a038c29c587
#
_cell.length_a   1.000
_cell.length_b   1.000
_cell.length_c   1.000
_cell.angle_alpha   90.00
_cell.angle_beta   90.00
_cell.angle_gamma   90.00
#
_symmetry.space_group_name_H-M   'P 1'
#
loop_
_entity.id
_entity.type
_entity.pdbx_description
1 polymer ?
#
loop_
_entity_poly.entity_id
_entity_poly.type
_entity_poly.pdbx_seq_one_letter_code
_entity_poly.pdbx_strand_id
1 'polypeptide(L)'
;MKTTYFNFDIPTQSNDHKILGNVLASADALAVSEIAEQYDGLTVVVTQDTKSAVRLSQVLPDLTSQPVQFFPDWETLPYDSFSPHQEIISSRLSALFHLQNTKKGIFVLPISTLMQRVCPPKYLQHNVLLIKKGDRLVIEKLRLQLESAGYRSVEQVLEHGEYAVRGSLLDLFPMGSAVPFRLDFFDDEIDSIRTFDVDTQRTLDEIQSINLLPAHEFPTDEKGIEFFRTQFRETFGEIRRDPEHIYQQISKGTLISGIEYWQPLFFDEMATLFDYLPEKTL
;
A
#
# COMPACT_ATOMS: atom_id res chain seq x y z
N MET A 1 34.76 -4.76 10.60
CA MET A 1 34.33 -3.73 11.56
C MET A 1 33.64 -2.64 10.79
N LYS A 2 32.34 -2.39 11.05
CA LYS A 2 31.66 -1.19 10.50
C LYS A 2 32.26 0.02 11.23
N THR A 3 32.69 1.02 10.49
CA THR A 3 33.17 2.28 11.08
C THR A 3 31.98 3.04 11.58
N THR A 4 31.91 3.35 12.87
CA THR A 4 30.89 4.21 13.47
C THR A 4 31.38 5.65 13.34
N TYR A 5 30.56 6.50 12.70
CA TYR A 5 30.92 7.90 12.44
C TYR A 5 30.36 8.84 13.51
N PHE A 6 29.28 8.42 14.15
CA PHE A 6 28.63 9.20 15.20
C PHE A 6 28.69 8.49 16.55
N ASN A 7 28.95 9.25 17.60
CA ASN A 7 28.87 8.78 18.97
C ASN A 7 27.70 9.48 19.66
N PHE A 8 26.52 8.87 19.57
CA PHE A 8 25.33 9.37 20.23
C PHE A 8 24.56 8.25 20.95
N ASP A 9 23.90 8.63 22.03
CA ASP A 9 23.03 7.73 22.78
C ASP A 9 21.65 7.71 22.15
N ILE A 10 21.13 6.51 21.88
CA ILE A 10 19.75 6.34 21.41
C ILE A 10 18.78 6.55 22.58
N PRO A 11 17.60 7.18 22.36
CA PRO A 11 16.53 7.22 23.36
C PRO A 11 16.19 5.80 23.85
N THR A 12 16.12 5.61 25.16
CA THR A 12 15.83 4.30 25.77
C THR A 12 14.52 4.26 26.53
N GLN A 13 13.90 5.41 26.74
CA GLN A 13 12.66 5.56 27.49
C GLN A 13 11.65 6.36 26.66
N SER A 14 10.38 6.09 26.89
CA SER A 14 9.30 6.91 26.32
C SER A 14 9.47 8.40 26.73
N ASN A 15 9.28 9.31 25.79
CA ASN A 15 9.50 10.75 25.95
C ASN A 15 10.97 11.21 26.14
N ASP A 16 11.95 10.33 25.94
CA ASP A 16 13.34 10.76 25.83
C ASP A 16 13.59 11.41 24.46
N HIS A 17 14.24 12.57 24.45
CA HIS A 17 14.54 13.35 23.25
C HIS A 17 16.04 13.56 23.11
N LYS A 18 16.58 13.22 21.95
CA LYS A 18 17.98 13.49 21.59
C LYS A 18 18.02 14.42 20.39
N ILE A 19 18.84 15.43 20.43
CA ILE A 19 18.98 16.43 19.35
C ILE A 19 20.35 16.24 18.70
N LEU A 20 20.37 15.93 17.42
CA LEU A 20 21.57 15.92 16.58
C LEU A 20 21.63 17.24 15.81
N GLY A 21 22.52 18.12 16.24
CA GLY A 21 22.79 19.39 15.57
C GLY A 21 23.87 19.27 14.49
N ASN A 22 23.88 20.24 13.57
CA ASN A 22 24.91 20.39 12.52
C ASN A 22 25.05 19.18 11.58
N VAL A 23 23.98 18.42 11.36
CA VAL A 23 23.93 17.35 10.39
C VAL A 23 23.73 17.94 9.00
N LEU A 24 24.77 17.93 8.17
CA LEU A 24 24.77 18.56 6.84
C LEU A 24 24.69 17.52 5.72
N ALA A 25 23.97 17.87 4.67
CA ALA A 25 23.84 17.07 3.45
C ALA A 25 23.43 15.62 3.74
N SER A 26 24.15 14.62 3.19
CA SER A 26 23.84 13.19 3.35
C SER A 26 24.25 12.60 4.72
N ALA A 27 24.76 13.40 5.65
CA ALA A 27 25.11 12.94 7.00
C ALA A 27 23.85 12.54 7.81
N ASP A 28 22.67 13.06 7.46
CA ASP A 28 21.39 12.64 8.04
C ASP A 28 21.08 11.16 7.72
N ALA A 29 21.29 10.73 6.47
CA ALA A 29 21.10 9.32 6.08
C ALA A 29 22.07 8.39 6.81
N LEU A 30 23.33 8.81 6.98
CA LEU A 30 24.32 8.05 7.73
C LEU A 30 23.94 7.96 9.20
N ALA A 31 23.49 9.05 9.83
CA ALA A 31 23.03 9.05 11.21
C ALA A 31 21.82 8.10 11.41
N VAL A 32 20.83 8.18 10.51
CA VAL A 32 19.67 7.28 10.54
C VAL A 32 20.09 5.82 10.39
N SER A 33 21.01 5.52 9.47
CA SER A 33 21.50 4.15 9.27
C SER A 33 22.20 3.59 10.53
N GLU A 34 23.01 4.40 11.20
CA GLU A 34 23.69 3.99 12.45
C GLU A 34 22.70 3.81 13.61
N ILE A 35 21.68 4.68 13.73
CA ILE A 35 20.60 4.54 14.70
C ILE A 35 19.88 3.20 14.48
N ALA A 36 19.44 2.93 13.26
CA ALA A 36 18.70 1.73 12.93
C ALA A 36 19.50 0.43 13.12
N GLU A 37 20.79 0.46 12.93
CA GLU A 37 21.67 -0.70 13.24
C GLU A 37 21.79 -0.96 14.76
N GLN A 38 21.82 0.11 15.57
CA GLN A 38 21.93 0.01 17.03
C GLN A 38 20.60 -0.30 17.70
N TYR A 39 19.48 0.19 17.14
CA TYR A 39 18.16 -0.01 17.73
C TYR A 39 17.58 -1.37 17.39
N ASP A 40 17.08 -2.09 18.41
CA ASP A 40 16.43 -3.38 18.24
C ASP A 40 14.91 -3.21 18.08
N GLY A 41 14.49 -2.51 17.04
CA GLY A 41 13.10 -2.20 16.73
C GLY A 41 12.97 -1.49 15.39
N LEU A 42 11.79 -0.96 15.13
CA LEU A 42 11.50 -0.16 13.95
C LEU A 42 11.94 1.29 14.18
N THR A 43 12.71 1.85 13.25
CA THR A 43 13.05 3.27 13.22
C THR A 43 12.16 4.00 12.23
N VAL A 44 11.28 4.88 12.73
CA VAL A 44 10.40 5.71 11.88
C VAL A 44 11.07 7.06 11.62
N VAL A 45 11.27 7.36 10.35
CA VAL A 45 11.93 8.60 9.90
C VAL A 45 10.89 9.52 9.27
N VAL A 46 10.54 10.57 10.00
CA VAL A 46 9.59 11.58 9.53
C VAL A 46 10.36 12.77 8.94
N THR A 47 10.14 13.05 7.66
CA THR A 47 10.77 14.18 6.98
C THR A 47 9.83 15.38 6.88
N GLN A 48 10.39 16.56 6.66
CA GLN A 48 9.60 17.78 6.48
C GLN A 48 8.79 17.81 5.18
N ASP A 49 9.25 17.09 4.15
CA ASP A 49 8.66 17.08 2.81
C ASP A 49 8.89 15.74 2.09
N THR A 50 8.12 15.51 1.01
CA THR A 50 8.20 14.29 0.17
C THR A 50 9.57 14.15 -0.50
N LYS A 51 10.19 15.24 -0.95
CA LYS A 51 11.50 15.20 -1.62
C LYS A 51 12.59 14.64 -0.69
N SER A 52 12.58 15.06 0.57
CA SER A 52 13.50 14.56 1.59
C SER A 52 13.24 13.09 1.91
N ALA A 53 11.97 12.67 1.99
CA ALA A 53 11.61 11.28 2.20
C ALA A 53 12.07 10.37 1.06
N VAL A 54 11.80 10.76 -0.19
CA VAL A 54 12.26 10.01 -1.39
C VAL A 54 13.79 9.91 -1.41
N ARG A 55 14.49 11.02 -1.17
CA ARG A 55 15.97 10.99 -1.12
C ARG A 55 16.48 10.00 -0.06
N LEU A 56 15.93 10.03 1.15
CA LEU A 56 16.35 9.11 2.20
C LEU A 56 16.02 7.65 1.86
N SER A 57 14.84 7.37 1.32
CA SER A 57 14.45 6.01 0.94
C SER A 57 15.34 5.42 -0.16
N GLN A 58 15.92 6.25 -1.02
CA GLN A 58 16.85 5.83 -2.08
C GLN A 58 18.29 5.63 -1.57
N VAL A 59 18.74 6.46 -0.62
CA VAL A 59 20.14 6.43 -0.14
C VAL A 59 20.33 5.42 0.99
N LEU A 60 19.35 5.24 1.87
CA LEU A 60 19.47 4.36 3.03
C LEU A 60 19.78 2.89 2.69
N PRO A 61 19.21 2.28 1.64
CA PRO A 61 19.54 0.89 1.28
C PRO A 61 21.03 0.64 1.01
N ASP A 62 21.78 1.66 0.56
CA ASP A 62 23.22 1.56 0.33
C ASP A 62 24.04 1.71 1.63
N LEU A 63 23.46 2.25 2.69
CA LEU A 63 24.15 2.55 3.97
C LEU A 63 23.87 1.53 5.07
N THR A 64 22.80 0.75 4.98
CA THR A 64 22.39 -0.20 6.00
C THR A 64 22.00 -1.55 5.42
N SER A 65 22.11 -2.60 6.24
CA SER A 65 21.56 -3.93 5.93
C SER A 65 20.10 -4.10 6.38
N GLN A 66 19.56 -3.11 7.09
CA GLN A 66 18.17 -3.13 7.55
C GLN A 66 17.20 -2.91 6.38
N PRO A 67 16.03 -3.55 6.37
CA PRO A 67 15.01 -3.26 5.38
C PRO A 67 14.56 -1.80 5.48
N VAL A 68 14.51 -1.13 4.35
CA VAL A 68 14.03 0.24 4.23
C VAL A 68 12.70 0.24 3.50
N GLN A 69 11.67 0.78 4.11
CA GLN A 69 10.34 0.95 3.52
C GLN A 69 10.00 2.42 3.41
N PHE A 70 9.37 2.79 2.31
CA PHE A 70 8.88 4.14 2.06
C PHE A 70 7.35 4.16 2.01
N PHE A 71 6.75 5.11 2.72
CA PHE A 71 5.30 5.34 2.69
C PHE A 71 5.02 6.67 1.99
N PRO A 72 4.62 6.64 0.70
CA PRO A 72 4.47 7.84 -0.11
C PRO A 72 3.22 8.64 0.26
N ASP A 73 3.27 9.94 -0.06
CA ASP A 73 2.10 10.80 -0.13
C ASP A 73 1.25 10.44 -1.36
N TRP A 74 -0.04 10.78 -1.35
CA TRP A 74 -0.92 10.59 -2.51
C TRP A 74 -0.54 11.47 -3.71
N GLU A 75 0.25 12.52 -3.50
CA GLU A 75 0.66 13.50 -4.51
C GLU A 75 -0.52 14.22 -5.19
N THR A 76 -1.68 14.18 -4.56
CA THR A 76 -2.89 14.91 -4.93
C THR A 76 -3.35 15.76 -3.77
N LEU A 77 -4.07 16.84 -4.06
CA LEU A 77 -4.62 17.72 -3.03
C LEU A 77 -6.09 17.41 -2.76
N PRO A 78 -6.59 17.63 -1.53
CA PRO A 78 -8.01 17.62 -1.26
C PRO A 78 -8.74 18.54 -2.25
N TYR A 79 -9.84 18.04 -2.81
CA TYR A 79 -10.65 18.70 -3.84
C TYR A 79 -10.10 18.62 -5.28
N ASP A 80 -8.95 17.99 -5.50
CA ASP A 80 -8.55 17.64 -6.87
C ASP A 80 -9.54 16.63 -7.46
N SER A 81 -9.78 16.77 -8.76
CA SER A 81 -10.60 15.82 -9.51
C SER A 81 -9.81 14.61 -10.04
N PHE A 82 -8.69 14.31 -9.41
CA PHE A 82 -7.78 13.23 -9.80
C PHE A 82 -7.59 12.28 -8.63
N SER A 83 -7.54 10.98 -8.94
CA SER A 83 -7.06 9.96 -8.01
C SER A 83 -5.54 9.90 -8.03
N PRO A 84 -4.90 9.45 -6.93
CA PRO A 84 -3.49 9.10 -6.91
C PRO A 84 -3.17 8.06 -7.99
N HIS A 85 -1.94 8.09 -8.49
CA HIS A 85 -1.49 7.06 -9.44
C HIS A 85 -1.53 5.66 -8.81
N GLN A 86 -1.89 4.64 -9.60
CA GLN A 86 -2.05 3.28 -9.08
C GLN A 86 -0.79 2.71 -8.44
N GLU A 87 0.38 3.09 -8.93
CA GLU A 87 1.68 2.75 -8.34
C GLU A 87 1.85 3.32 -6.93
N ILE A 88 1.35 4.54 -6.68
CA ILE A 88 1.38 5.16 -5.34
C ILE A 88 0.46 4.39 -4.39
N ILE A 89 -0.78 4.09 -4.82
CA ILE A 89 -1.72 3.30 -4.02
C ILE A 89 -1.14 1.91 -3.72
N SER A 90 -0.54 1.27 -4.73
CA SER A 90 0.15 -0.01 -4.59
C SER A 90 1.28 0.04 -3.56
N SER A 91 2.14 1.06 -3.64
CA SER A 91 3.25 1.27 -2.70
C SER A 91 2.76 1.52 -1.27
N ARG A 92 1.67 2.29 -1.10
CA ARG A 92 1.05 2.56 0.21
C ARG A 92 0.47 1.29 0.83
N LEU A 93 -0.32 0.54 0.06
CA LEU A 93 -0.90 -0.73 0.52
C LEU A 93 0.18 -1.73 0.91
N SER A 94 1.25 -1.83 0.11
CA SER A 94 2.41 -2.66 0.41
C SER A 94 3.09 -2.26 1.70
N ALA A 95 3.35 -0.96 1.88
CA ALA A 95 3.99 -0.45 3.08
C ALA A 95 3.16 -0.72 4.34
N LEU A 96 1.85 -0.45 4.30
CA LEU A 96 0.94 -0.72 5.42
C LEU A 96 0.84 -2.23 5.74
N PHE A 97 0.78 -3.07 4.70
CA PHE A 97 0.73 -4.53 4.87
C PHE A 97 2.00 -5.08 5.52
N HIS A 98 3.17 -4.66 5.04
CA HIS A 98 4.45 -5.11 5.60
C HIS A 98 4.70 -4.56 7.00
N LEU A 99 4.28 -3.31 7.28
CA LEU A 99 4.49 -2.67 8.57
C LEU A 99 3.89 -3.47 9.73
N GLN A 100 2.74 -4.12 9.52
CA GLN A 100 2.10 -4.98 10.53
C GLN A 100 2.97 -6.17 10.97
N ASN A 101 3.89 -6.62 10.11
CA ASN A 101 4.76 -7.78 10.36
C ASN A 101 6.23 -7.39 10.56
N THR A 102 6.56 -6.11 10.42
CA THR A 102 7.93 -5.60 10.51
C THR A 102 8.30 -5.40 11.98
N LYS A 103 9.30 -6.12 12.45
CA LYS A 103 9.81 -5.97 13.82
C LYS A 103 11.01 -5.05 13.90
N LYS A 104 11.81 -4.96 12.83
CA LYS A 104 13.04 -4.18 12.76
C LYS A 104 13.25 -3.66 11.34
N GLY A 105 13.74 -2.43 11.23
CA GLY A 105 13.99 -1.78 9.94
C GLY A 105 13.85 -0.27 10.01
N ILE A 106 13.78 0.36 8.86
CA ILE A 106 13.60 1.79 8.71
C ILE A 106 12.31 2.03 7.92
N PHE A 107 11.44 2.91 8.44
CA PHE A 107 10.20 3.31 7.79
C PHE A 107 10.22 4.81 7.55
N VAL A 108 10.30 5.23 6.29
CA VAL A 108 10.49 6.63 5.88
C VAL A 108 9.20 7.20 5.33
N LEU A 109 8.80 8.39 5.80
CA LEU A 109 7.62 9.08 5.29
C LEU A 109 7.72 10.61 5.50
N PRO A 110 7.01 11.42 4.71
CA PRO A 110 6.87 12.85 4.98
C PRO A 110 5.84 13.11 6.07
N ILE A 111 5.96 14.24 6.77
CA ILE A 111 5.03 14.65 7.82
C ILE A 111 3.58 14.79 7.31
N SER A 112 3.40 15.22 6.05
CA SER A 112 2.08 15.30 5.42
C SER A 112 1.37 13.95 5.41
N THR A 113 2.10 12.88 5.09
CA THR A 113 1.56 11.50 5.07
C THR A 113 1.32 10.96 6.49
N LEU A 114 2.20 11.29 7.46
CA LEU A 114 1.99 10.89 8.86
C LEU A 114 0.67 11.44 9.42
N MET A 115 0.28 12.64 8.99
CA MET A 115 -0.95 13.31 9.43
C MET A 115 -2.22 12.78 8.74
N GLN A 116 -2.09 11.98 7.68
CA GLN A 116 -3.23 11.39 6.99
C GLN A 116 -3.86 10.26 7.80
N ARG A 117 -5.17 10.11 7.67
CA ARG A 117 -5.87 8.90 8.10
C ARG A 117 -5.62 7.79 7.08
N VAL A 118 -5.52 6.57 7.57
CA VAL A 118 -5.30 5.37 6.76
C VAL A 118 -6.41 4.35 7.03
N CYS A 119 -6.57 3.38 6.14
CA CYS A 119 -7.52 2.29 6.37
C CYS A 119 -7.20 1.54 7.68
N PRO A 120 -8.19 0.95 8.36
CA PRO A 120 -7.94 0.15 9.56
C PRO A 120 -7.06 -1.07 9.25
N PRO A 121 -6.10 -1.47 10.15
CA PRO A 121 -5.26 -2.65 9.94
C PRO A 121 -6.05 -3.93 9.63
N LYS A 122 -7.21 -4.09 10.27
CA LYS A 122 -8.11 -5.23 10.05
C LYS A 122 -8.62 -5.31 8.61
N TYR A 123 -8.82 -4.18 7.96
CA TYR A 123 -9.26 -4.17 6.56
C TYR A 123 -8.24 -4.88 5.66
N LEU A 124 -6.96 -4.52 5.76
CA LEU A 124 -5.92 -5.19 4.99
C LEU A 124 -5.79 -6.67 5.36
N GLN A 125 -5.78 -7.00 6.65
CA GLN A 125 -5.66 -8.39 7.10
C GLN A 125 -6.75 -9.31 6.54
N HIS A 126 -7.99 -8.82 6.43
CA HIS A 126 -9.13 -9.60 5.96
C HIS A 126 -9.24 -9.66 4.42
N ASN A 127 -8.58 -8.75 3.70
CA ASN A 127 -8.68 -8.63 2.25
C ASN A 127 -7.41 -9.04 1.50
N VAL A 128 -6.49 -9.73 2.17
CA VAL A 128 -5.32 -10.35 1.54
C VAL A 128 -5.66 -11.77 1.11
N LEU A 129 -5.44 -12.08 -0.15
CA LEU A 129 -5.56 -13.44 -0.67
C LEU A 129 -4.17 -14.00 -1.02
N LEU A 130 -3.78 -15.10 -0.39
CA LEU A 130 -2.58 -15.85 -0.75
C LEU A 130 -2.94 -16.91 -1.78
N ILE A 131 -2.29 -16.88 -2.94
CA ILE A 131 -2.43 -17.86 -4.02
C ILE A 131 -1.12 -18.61 -4.17
N LYS A 132 -1.20 -19.93 -4.27
CA LYS A 132 -0.03 -20.82 -4.44
C LYS A 132 -0.18 -21.68 -5.68
N LYS A 133 0.95 -22.06 -6.27
CA LYS A 133 0.99 -23.13 -7.27
C LYS A 133 0.41 -24.42 -6.65
N GLY A 134 -0.45 -25.10 -7.41
CA GLY A 134 -1.17 -26.30 -6.98
C GLY A 134 -2.47 -26.02 -6.22
N ASP A 135 -2.82 -24.76 -5.94
CA ASP A 135 -4.13 -24.44 -5.36
C ASP A 135 -5.24 -24.76 -6.35
N ARG A 136 -6.35 -25.32 -5.83
CA ARG A 136 -7.56 -25.55 -6.61
C ARG A 136 -8.48 -24.36 -6.53
N LEU A 137 -8.59 -23.67 -7.64
CA LEU A 137 -9.32 -22.41 -7.71
C LEU A 137 -9.98 -22.25 -9.09
N VAL A 138 -11.31 -22.20 -9.10
CA VAL A 138 -12.06 -21.95 -10.34
C VAL A 138 -11.81 -20.50 -10.80
N ILE A 139 -11.38 -20.32 -12.04
CA ILE A 139 -10.98 -19.04 -12.60
C ILE A 139 -12.09 -17.97 -12.50
N GLU A 140 -13.36 -18.36 -12.68
CA GLU A 140 -14.51 -17.46 -12.54
C GLU A 140 -14.72 -16.99 -11.10
N LYS A 141 -14.42 -17.84 -10.12
CA LYS A 141 -14.47 -17.45 -8.70
C LYS A 141 -13.35 -16.47 -8.37
N LEU A 142 -12.14 -16.73 -8.88
CA LEU A 142 -11.03 -15.79 -8.69
C LEU A 142 -11.34 -14.44 -9.34
N ARG A 143 -11.92 -14.44 -10.53
CA ARG A 143 -12.36 -13.22 -11.21
C ARG A 143 -13.33 -12.41 -10.34
N LEU A 144 -14.37 -13.04 -9.80
CA LEU A 144 -15.33 -12.37 -8.91
C LEU A 144 -14.67 -11.84 -7.62
N GLN A 145 -13.69 -12.56 -7.07
CA GLN A 145 -12.92 -12.08 -5.93
C GLN A 145 -12.07 -10.86 -6.27
N LEU A 146 -11.41 -10.86 -7.45
CA LEU A 146 -10.64 -9.71 -7.94
C LEU A 146 -11.53 -8.49 -8.16
N GLU A 147 -12.70 -8.65 -8.80
CA GLU A 147 -13.69 -7.59 -8.99
C GLU A 147 -14.17 -7.02 -7.65
N SER A 148 -14.50 -7.89 -6.69
CA SER A 148 -14.89 -7.49 -5.33
C SER A 148 -13.76 -6.78 -4.57
N ALA A 149 -12.51 -7.15 -4.83
CA ALA A 149 -11.33 -6.48 -4.28
C ALA A 149 -10.95 -5.18 -5.01
N GLY A 150 -11.75 -4.77 -6.02
CA GLY A 150 -11.58 -3.53 -6.76
C GLY A 150 -10.65 -3.61 -7.98
N TYR A 151 -10.20 -4.81 -8.37
CA TYR A 151 -9.39 -4.99 -9.58
C TYR A 151 -10.21 -4.77 -10.83
N ARG A 152 -9.59 -4.15 -11.82
CA ARG A 152 -10.20 -3.81 -13.12
C ARG A 152 -9.90 -4.88 -14.17
N SER A 153 -10.94 -5.39 -14.82
CA SER A 153 -10.80 -6.29 -15.97
C SER A 153 -10.41 -5.51 -17.23
N VAL A 154 -9.33 -5.94 -17.88
CA VAL A 154 -8.76 -5.31 -19.08
C VAL A 154 -8.45 -6.35 -20.15
N GLU A 155 -8.19 -5.91 -21.39
CA GLU A 155 -7.73 -6.80 -22.45
C GLU A 155 -6.26 -7.19 -22.28
N GLN A 156 -5.43 -6.25 -21.78
CA GLN A 156 -4.01 -6.43 -21.54
C GLN A 156 -3.63 -5.72 -20.24
N VAL A 157 -2.95 -6.43 -19.36
CA VAL A 157 -2.48 -5.92 -18.06
C VAL A 157 -1.25 -5.04 -18.27
N LEU A 158 -1.34 -3.78 -17.83
CA LEU A 158 -0.29 -2.77 -17.93
C LEU A 158 0.02 -2.10 -16.58
N GLU A 159 -0.99 -1.96 -15.70
CA GLU A 159 -0.89 -1.22 -14.45
C GLU A 159 -1.32 -2.05 -13.24
N HIS A 160 -0.91 -1.63 -12.06
CA HIS A 160 -1.38 -2.22 -10.82
C HIS A 160 -2.91 -2.17 -10.71
N GLY A 161 -3.50 -3.21 -10.10
CA GLY A 161 -4.95 -3.32 -9.95
C GLY A 161 -5.68 -3.79 -11.22
N GLU A 162 -4.95 -4.24 -12.23
CA GLU A 162 -5.52 -4.81 -13.45
C GLU A 162 -5.41 -6.33 -13.50
N TYR A 163 -6.38 -6.96 -14.15
CA TYR A 163 -6.33 -8.38 -14.52
C TYR A 163 -6.96 -8.62 -15.89
N ALA A 164 -6.51 -9.70 -16.57
CA ALA A 164 -7.03 -10.16 -17.86
C ALA A 164 -7.18 -11.68 -17.84
N VAL A 165 -8.29 -12.20 -18.38
CA VAL A 165 -8.51 -13.65 -18.53
C VAL A 165 -8.49 -14.00 -20.01
N ARG A 166 -7.66 -15.00 -20.38
CA ARG A 166 -7.52 -15.49 -21.75
C ARG A 166 -7.46 -17.03 -21.77
N GLY A 167 -8.61 -17.67 -21.95
CA GLY A 167 -8.70 -19.13 -21.87
C GLY A 167 -8.36 -19.64 -20.48
N SER A 168 -7.33 -20.48 -20.36
CA SER A 168 -6.81 -20.99 -19.09
C SER A 168 -5.80 -20.06 -18.41
N LEU A 169 -5.51 -18.89 -18.99
CA LEU A 169 -4.55 -17.93 -18.44
C LEU A 169 -5.26 -16.79 -17.73
N LEU A 170 -4.74 -16.43 -16.57
CA LEU A 170 -5.12 -15.20 -15.86
C LEU A 170 -3.86 -14.37 -15.62
N ASP A 171 -3.79 -13.22 -16.26
CA ASP A 171 -2.75 -12.21 -16.04
C ASP A 171 -3.26 -11.22 -15.02
N LEU A 172 -2.41 -10.80 -14.08
CA LEU A 172 -2.76 -9.78 -13.10
C LEU A 172 -1.52 -9.00 -12.64
N PHE A 173 -1.73 -7.73 -12.28
CA PHE A 173 -0.72 -6.91 -11.64
C PHE A 173 -1.19 -6.55 -10.21
N PRO A 174 -0.79 -7.35 -9.21
CA PRO A 174 -1.28 -7.14 -7.85
C PRO A 174 -0.78 -5.84 -7.25
N MET A 175 -1.61 -5.24 -6.43
CA MET A 175 -1.17 -4.18 -5.52
C MET A 175 -0.10 -4.75 -4.58
N GLY A 176 0.94 -3.95 -4.33
CA GLY A 176 2.07 -4.32 -3.49
C GLY A 176 3.14 -5.17 -4.19
N SER A 177 2.96 -5.52 -5.45
CA SER A 177 3.97 -6.23 -6.23
C SER A 177 4.77 -5.29 -7.12
N ALA A 178 6.06 -5.57 -7.30
CA ALA A 178 6.90 -4.84 -8.26
C ALA A 178 6.71 -5.31 -9.70
N VAL A 179 6.12 -6.49 -9.91
CA VAL A 179 5.98 -7.14 -11.23
C VAL A 179 4.61 -7.82 -11.36
N PRO A 180 4.06 -7.92 -12.57
CA PRO A 180 2.83 -8.65 -12.81
C PRO A 180 3.06 -10.16 -12.91
N PHE A 181 1.98 -10.92 -12.75
CA PHE A 181 1.99 -12.38 -12.76
C PHE A 181 1.00 -12.96 -13.78
N ARG A 182 1.38 -14.09 -14.35
CA ARG A 182 0.57 -14.95 -15.18
C ARG A 182 0.34 -16.28 -14.48
N LEU A 183 -0.92 -16.59 -14.21
CA LEU A 183 -1.37 -17.86 -13.67
C LEU A 183 -1.84 -18.71 -14.83
N ASP A 184 -1.30 -19.93 -14.97
CA ASP A 184 -1.76 -20.92 -15.92
C ASP A 184 -2.58 -21.97 -15.17
N PHE A 185 -3.77 -22.26 -15.66
CA PHE A 185 -4.71 -23.19 -15.03
C PHE A 185 -4.80 -24.47 -15.88
N PHE A 186 -4.64 -25.60 -15.21
CA PHE A 186 -5.01 -26.89 -15.75
C PHE A 186 -6.31 -27.32 -15.06
N ASP A 187 -7.44 -27.18 -15.77
CA ASP A 187 -8.78 -27.36 -15.22
C ASP A 187 -9.05 -26.35 -14.06
N ASP A 188 -9.16 -26.81 -12.82
CA ASP A 188 -9.36 -26.01 -11.62
C ASP A 188 -8.09 -25.86 -10.77
N GLU A 189 -6.94 -26.32 -11.25
CA GLU A 189 -5.66 -26.27 -10.52
C GLU A 189 -4.70 -25.27 -11.15
N ILE A 190 -4.01 -24.49 -10.32
CA ILE A 190 -2.96 -23.55 -10.77
C ILE A 190 -1.69 -24.36 -11.05
N ASP A 191 -1.43 -24.63 -12.33
CA ASP A 191 -0.27 -25.40 -12.80
C ASP A 191 1.03 -24.59 -12.65
N SER A 192 1.00 -23.30 -12.98
CA SER A 192 2.16 -22.44 -12.81
C SER A 192 1.80 -20.99 -12.49
N ILE A 193 2.69 -20.31 -11.76
CA ILE A 193 2.65 -18.86 -11.52
C ILE A 193 3.97 -18.30 -12.02
N ARG A 194 3.92 -17.36 -12.96
CA ARG A 194 5.12 -16.77 -13.57
C ARG A 194 5.02 -15.27 -13.60
N THR A 195 6.14 -14.59 -13.40
CA THR A 195 6.25 -13.17 -13.69
C THR A 195 6.24 -12.92 -15.20
N PHE A 196 5.84 -11.75 -15.63
CA PHE A 196 5.98 -11.34 -17.03
C PHE A 196 6.36 -9.87 -17.15
N ASP A 197 6.90 -9.52 -18.29
CA ASP A 197 7.27 -8.15 -18.61
C ASP A 197 6.08 -7.41 -19.23
N VAL A 198 5.76 -6.23 -18.69
CA VAL A 198 4.56 -5.45 -19.06
C VAL A 198 4.59 -5.02 -20.52
N ASP A 199 5.75 -4.58 -21.02
CA ASP A 199 5.89 -4.01 -22.37
C ASP A 199 5.85 -5.10 -23.44
N THR A 200 6.59 -6.19 -23.22
CA THR A 200 6.72 -7.27 -24.18
C THR A 200 5.71 -8.39 -23.99
N GLN A 201 5.02 -8.43 -22.85
CA GLN A 201 4.08 -9.48 -22.43
C GLN A 201 4.72 -10.89 -22.36
N ARG A 202 6.04 -10.96 -22.33
CA ARG A 202 6.79 -12.21 -22.27
C ARG A 202 6.90 -12.69 -20.83
N THR A 203 6.64 -13.97 -20.65
CA THR A 203 6.81 -14.67 -19.38
C THR A 203 8.29 -14.74 -19.00
N LEU A 204 8.57 -14.54 -17.72
CA LEU A 204 9.91 -14.55 -17.12
C LEU A 204 10.02 -15.71 -16.11
N ASP A 205 10.24 -15.38 -14.83
CA ASP A 205 10.56 -16.33 -13.78
C ASP A 205 9.31 -17.03 -13.22
N GLU A 206 9.44 -18.32 -12.85
CA GLU A 206 8.42 -19.07 -12.14
C GLU A 206 8.57 -18.85 -10.62
N ILE A 207 7.43 -18.67 -9.95
CA ILE A 207 7.35 -18.47 -8.50
C ILE A 207 6.34 -19.42 -7.86
N GLN A 208 6.38 -19.57 -6.54
CA GLN A 208 5.55 -20.55 -5.83
C GLN A 208 4.25 -19.96 -5.29
N SER A 209 4.24 -18.65 -4.97
CA SER A 209 3.06 -18.01 -4.38
C SER A 209 3.08 -16.52 -4.58
N ILE A 210 1.89 -15.91 -4.55
CA ILE A 210 1.68 -14.46 -4.59
C ILE A 210 0.69 -14.05 -3.49
N ASN A 211 0.88 -12.85 -2.95
CA ASN A 211 -0.09 -12.18 -2.11
C ASN A 211 -0.85 -11.16 -2.96
N LEU A 212 -2.16 -11.20 -2.91
CA LEU A 212 -3.03 -10.20 -3.53
C LEU A 212 -3.56 -9.29 -2.43
N LEU A 213 -3.15 -8.03 -2.46
CA LEU A 213 -3.74 -6.96 -1.66
C LEU A 213 -4.99 -6.41 -2.35
N PRO A 214 -5.94 -5.78 -1.64
CA PRO A 214 -7.06 -5.10 -2.28
C PRO A 214 -6.56 -3.97 -3.20
N ALA A 215 -7.34 -3.63 -4.23
CA ALA A 215 -6.94 -2.60 -5.20
C ALA A 215 -7.08 -1.16 -4.66
N HIS A 216 -7.78 -0.97 -3.55
CA HIS A 216 -8.01 0.32 -2.91
C HIS A 216 -7.75 0.25 -1.40
N GLU A 217 -7.47 1.40 -0.80
CA GLU A 217 -7.35 1.55 0.67
C GLU A 217 -8.74 1.52 1.38
N PHE A 218 -9.83 1.20 0.66
CA PHE A 218 -11.21 1.12 1.16
C PHE A 218 -12.01 0.06 0.39
N PRO A 219 -13.09 -0.52 0.98
CA PRO A 219 -13.89 -1.54 0.33
C PRO A 219 -14.73 -0.95 -0.80
N THR A 220 -14.70 -1.59 -1.98
CA THR A 220 -15.45 -1.21 -3.18
C THR A 220 -16.57 -2.18 -3.51
N ASP A 221 -16.75 -3.21 -2.70
CA ASP A 221 -17.81 -4.20 -2.82
C ASP A 221 -19.19 -3.64 -2.42
N GLU A 222 -20.23 -4.42 -2.61
CA GLU A 222 -21.61 -4.00 -2.31
C GLU A 222 -21.78 -3.56 -0.85
N LYS A 223 -21.11 -4.23 0.10
CA LYS A 223 -21.16 -3.88 1.52
C LYS A 223 -20.48 -2.55 1.81
N GLY A 224 -19.32 -2.32 1.22
CA GLY A 224 -18.61 -1.04 1.33
C GLY A 224 -19.44 0.11 0.76
N ILE A 225 -20.09 -0.10 -0.40
CA ILE A 225 -20.98 0.90 -1.00
C ILE A 225 -22.23 1.15 -0.13
N GLU A 226 -22.82 0.12 0.45
CA GLU A 226 -23.96 0.28 1.36
C GLU A 226 -23.58 1.05 2.62
N PHE A 227 -22.40 0.76 3.17
CA PHE A 227 -21.84 1.48 4.30
C PHE A 227 -21.60 2.95 3.96
N PHE A 228 -20.96 3.24 2.83
CA PHE A 228 -20.79 4.60 2.30
C PHE A 228 -22.12 5.36 2.21
N ARG A 229 -23.18 4.74 1.65
CA ARG A 229 -24.49 5.36 1.55
C ARG A 229 -25.06 5.77 2.90
N THR A 230 -24.87 4.94 3.91
CA THR A 230 -25.34 5.19 5.27
C THR A 230 -24.57 6.35 5.89
N GLN A 231 -23.24 6.26 5.89
CA GLN A 231 -22.37 7.30 6.45
C GLN A 231 -22.54 8.65 5.75
N PHE A 232 -22.70 8.63 4.42
CA PHE A 232 -22.93 9.87 3.68
C PHE A 232 -24.22 10.57 4.11
N ARG A 233 -25.33 9.83 4.29
CA ARG A 233 -26.60 10.38 4.75
C ARG A 233 -26.53 10.92 6.17
N GLU A 234 -25.87 10.21 7.06
CA GLU A 234 -25.67 10.62 8.44
C GLU A 234 -24.83 11.90 8.55
N THR A 235 -23.80 12.02 7.70
CA THR A 235 -22.87 13.15 7.74
C THR A 235 -23.42 14.40 7.05
N PHE A 236 -24.04 14.24 5.86
CA PHE A 236 -24.42 15.37 5.00
C PHE A 236 -25.93 15.60 4.89
N GLY A 237 -26.76 14.71 5.41
CA GLY A 237 -28.22 14.87 5.43
C GLY A 237 -28.86 14.67 4.04
N GLU A 238 -29.61 15.66 3.57
CA GLU A 238 -30.35 15.54 2.32
C GLU A 238 -29.44 15.39 1.09
N ILE A 239 -29.77 14.39 0.26
CA ILE A 239 -29.03 14.06 -0.95
C ILE A 239 -29.66 14.77 -2.15
N ARG A 240 -28.86 15.48 -2.91
CA ARG A 240 -29.29 16.06 -4.20
C ARG A 240 -29.61 14.94 -5.20
N ARG A 241 -30.73 15.08 -5.90
CA ARG A 241 -31.15 14.15 -6.97
C ARG A 241 -30.44 14.45 -8.31
N ASP A 242 -29.16 14.79 -8.23
CA ASP A 242 -28.31 15.04 -9.40
C ASP A 242 -27.54 13.75 -9.74
N PRO A 243 -27.68 13.19 -10.96
CA PRO A 243 -26.95 11.99 -11.37
C PRO A 243 -25.43 12.14 -11.32
N GLU A 244 -24.92 13.36 -11.52
CA GLU A 244 -23.49 13.67 -11.45
C GLU A 244 -22.98 13.86 -10.01
N HIS A 245 -23.89 13.88 -9.04
CA HIS A 245 -23.50 14.00 -7.63
C HIS A 245 -22.76 12.75 -7.18
N ILE A 246 -21.65 12.93 -6.47
CA ILE A 246 -20.75 11.84 -6.00
C ILE A 246 -21.48 10.70 -5.30
N TYR A 247 -22.45 11.03 -4.45
CA TYR A 247 -23.29 10.04 -3.79
C TYR A 247 -24.01 9.11 -4.79
N GLN A 248 -24.54 9.67 -5.88
CA GLN A 248 -25.27 8.90 -6.87
C GLN A 248 -24.34 8.01 -7.69
N GLN A 249 -23.16 8.51 -8.04
CA GLN A 249 -22.17 7.76 -8.79
C GLN A 249 -21.59 6.61 -7.98
N ILE A 250 -21.09 6.87 -6.77
CA ILE A 250 -20.55 5.83 -5.87
C ILE A 250 -21.64 4.81 -5.50
N SER A 251 -22.89 5.28 -5.28
CA SER A 251 -24.01 4.38 -4.99
C SER A 251 -24.35 3.42 -6.12
N LYS A 252 -23.96 3.71 -7.35
CA LYS A 252 -24.09 2.82 -8.53
C LYS A 252 -22.86 1.95 -8.74
N GLY A 253 -21.86 2.01 -7.85
CA GLY A 253 -20.60 1.30 -8.00
C GLY A 253 -19.59 1.98 -8.92
N THR A 254 -19.83 3.25 -9.31
CA THR A 254 -18.86 3.99 -10.12
C THR A 254 -17.76 4.55 -9.24
N LEU A 255 -16.52 4.12 -9.48
CA LEU A 255 -15.34 4.69 -8.83
C LEU A 255 -14.99 6.00 -9.54
N ILE A 256 -15.33 7.10 -8.91
CA ILE A 256 -15.07 8.45 -9.43
C ILE A 256 -13.61 8.85 -9.15
N SER A 257 -13.05 9.72 -9.97
CA SER A 257 -11.75 10.33 -9.69
C SER A 257 -11.77 11.12 -8.38
N GLY A 258 -10.75 10.96 -7.55
CA GLY A 258 -10.66 11.58 -6.22
C GLY A 258 -11.50 10.89 -5.14
N ILE A 259 -12.00 9.67 -5.39
CA ILE A 259 -12.78 8.89 -4.42
C ILE A 259 -12.00 8.60 -3.13
N GLU A 260 -10.68 8.61 -3.17
CA GLU A 260 -9.80 8.39 -2.03
C GLU A 260 -10.04 9.38 -0.90
N TYR A 261 -10.43 10.63 -1.22
CA TYR A 261 -10.79 11.64 -0.21
C TYR A 261 -12.12 11.36 0.50
N TRP A 262 -12.91 10.42 -0.01
CA TRP A 262 -14.15 9.94 0.60
C TRP A 262 -13.97 8.66 1.41
N GLN A 263 -12.73 8.15 1.49
CA GLN A 263 -12.37 6.96 2.26
C GLN A 263 -12.96 6.92 3.67
N PRO A 264 -13.03 8.04 4.45
CA PRO A 264 -13.63 7.99 5.78
C PRO A 264 -15.09 7.54 5.83
N LEU A 265 -15.82 7.63 4.72
CA LEU A 265 -17.23 7.20 4.66
C LEU A 265 -17.40 5.70 4.40
N PHE A 266 -16.31 4.98 4.19
CA PHE A 266 -16.32 3.53 3.98
C PHE A 266 -15.99 2.74 5.26
N PHE A 267 -15.72 3.42 6.38
CA PHE A 267 -15.35 2.81 7.65
C PHE A 267 -16.09 3.46 8.82
N ASP A 268 -16.33 2.68 9.87
CA ASP A 268 -16.84 3.23 11.14
C ASP A 268 -15.82 4.21 11.76
N GLU A 269 -14.55 3.82 11.72
CA GLU A 269 -13.44 4.61 12.23
C GLU A 269 -12.20 4.37 11.37
N MET A 270 -11.56 5.48 11.01
CA MET A 270 -10.28 5.46 10.32
C MET A 270 -9.14 5.27 11.32
N ALA A 271 -8.11 4.55 10.88
CA ALA A 271 -6.87 4.43 11.64
C ALA A 271 -5.90 5.58 11.37
N THR A 272 -4.87 5.63 12.19
CA THR A 272 -3.66 6.42 12.00
C THR A 272 -2.49 5.49 11.70
N LEU A 273 -1.38 6.01 11.22
CA LEU A 273 -0.18 5.21 11.05
C LEU A 273 0.30 4.59 12.36
N PHE A 274 0.05 5.26 13.51
CA PHE A 274 0.44 4.75 14.83
C PHE A 274 -0.24 3.42 15.18
N ASP A 275 -1.43 3.15 14.63
CA ASP A 275 -2.15 1.89 14.84
C ASP A 275 -1.50 0.70 14.11
N TYR A 276 -0.57 0.96 13.21
CA TYR A 276 0.22 -0.02 12.47
C TYR A 276 1.61 -0.27 13.05
N LEU A 277 2.10 0.65 13.90
CA LEU A 277 3.46 0.58 14.41
C LEU A 277 3.62 -0.54 15.44
N PRO A 278 4.72 -1.29 15.42
CA PRO A 278 5.04 -2.25 16.46
C PRO A 278 5.35 -1.55 17.80
N GLU A 279 5.22 -2.28 18.91
CA GLU A 279 5.50 -1.76 20.26
C GLU A 279 6.92 -1.16 20.41
N LYS A 280 7.91 -1.77 19.72
CA LYS A 280 9.29 -1.28 19.70
C LYS A 280 9.51 -0.39 18.49
N THR A 281 9.11 0.87 18.61
CA THR A 281 9.31 1.91 17.57
C THR A 281 10.06 3.11 18.15
N LEU A 282 11.07 3.60 17.39
CA LEU A 282 11.83 4.81 17.64
C LEU A 282 11.48 5.87 16.62
#